data_608fab4c47a38adbd6da55cc129a44ae
#
_entry.id   608fab4c47a38adbd6da55cc129a44ae
#
_cell.length_a   1.000
_cell.length_b   1.000
_cell.length_c   1.000
_cell.angle_alpha   90.00
_cell.angle_beta   90.00
_cell.angle_gamma   90.00
#
_symmetry.space_group_name_H-M   'P 1'
#
loop_
_entity.id
_entity.type
_entity.pdbx_description
1 polymer ?
#
loop_
_entity_poly.entity_id
_entity_poly.type
_entity_poly.pdbx_seq_one_letter_code
_entity_poly.pdbx_strand_id
1 'polypeptide(L)'
;MAETVLIVDDHPLTRDALGALLGRNGFSVLGGAEDGEEAIELARRLPPKLVLLDLSMPGLSGLEALPRIRDAAPGCEVVVLTASGTEENLLGAIRGGAAGYLLKSEPPERIVAFLRGVANGEAALSGEIARRLLEQVRAGGGRESGVPDAIAEALSAREVEVLLLLDEHLGTDQIAKRLFISEHTVRSHVKSLLRKLDVSSRREALEALARARG
;
A
#
# COMPACT_ATOMS: atom_id res chain seq x y z
N MET A 1 -0.76 27.68 -14.19
CA MET A 1 0.07 26.71 -14.96
C MET A 1 -0.62 25.35 -14.87
N ALA A 2 -0.51 24.50 -15.91
CA ALA A 2 -1.06 23.16 -15.86
C ALA A 2 -0.29 22.33 -14.80
N GLU A 3 -1.03 21.56 -13.99
CA GLU A 3 -0.42 20.67 -13.01
C GLU A 3 0.26 19.50 -13.70
N THR A 4 1.51 19.25 -13.40
CA THR A 4 2.29 18.17 -14.01
C THR A 4 2.00 16.85 -13.31
N VAL A 5 1.84 15.77 -14.10
CA VAL A 5 1.55 14.44 -13.58
C VAL A 5 2.41 13.36 -14.25
N LEU A 6 2.94 12.43 -13.45
CA LEU A 6 3.57 11.20 -13.88
C LEU A 6 2.59 10.05 -13.62
N ILE A 7 2.40 9.15 -14.59
CA ILE A 7 1.50 7.99 -14.47
C ILE A 7 2.33 6.72 -14.36
N VAL A 8 2.10 5.92 -13.32
CA VAL A 8 2.87 4.70 -13.03
C VAL A 8 1.89 3.53 -12.94
N ASP A 9 1.93 2.62 -13.90
CA ASP A 9 1.04 1.47 -14.04
C ASP A 9 1.68 0.47 -15.01
N ASP A 10 1.68 -0.82 -14.72
CA ASP A 10 2.28 -1.83 -15.59
C ASP A 10 1.47 -2.12 -16.87
N HIS A 11 0.20 -1.69 -16.90
CA HIS A 11 -0.69 -1.89 -18.04
C HIS A 11 -0.65 -0.70 -19.03
N PRO A 12 -0.10 -0.86 -20.25
CA PRO A 12 0.00 0.25 -21.23
C PRO A 12 -1.33 0.91 -21.55
N LEU A 13 -2.39 0.12 -21.72
CA LEU A 13 -3.74 0.65 -22.03
C LEU A 13 -4.28 1.54 -20.91
N THR A 14 -3.99 1.21 -19.65
CA THR A 14 -4.37 2.03 -18.50
C THR A 14 -3.61 3.35 -18.51
N ARG A 15 -2.29 3.32 -18.74
CA ARG A 15 -1.48 4.53 -18.86
C ARG A 15 -1.97 5.46 -19.97
N ASP A 16 -2.26 4.91 -21.16
CA ASP A 16 -2.76 5.67 -22.30
C ASP A 16 -4.13 6.30 -22.03
N ALA A 17 -5.05 5.52 -21.44
CA ALA A 17 -6.39 6.00 -21.09
C ALA A 17 -6.34 7.12 -20.03
N LEU A 18 -5.56 6.94 -18.98
CA LEU A 18 -5.34 7.96 -17.95
C LEU A 18 -4.64 9.19 -18.51
N GLY A 19 -3.63 9.01 -19.36
CA GLY A 19 -2.92 10.11 -20.03
C GLY A 19 -3.87 10.95 -20.90
N ALA A 20 -4.71 10.30 -21.71
CA ALA A 20 -5.71 10.98 -22.51
C ALA A 20 -6.79 11.69 -21.66
N LEU A 21 -7.23 11.04 -20.55
CA LEU A 21 -8.19 11.62 -19.61
C LEU A 21 -7.63 12.89 -18.96
N LEU A 22 -6.43 12.80 -18.40
CA LEU A 22 -5.81 13.89 -17.65
C LEU A 22 -5.41 15.04 -18.59
N GLY A 23 -4.86 14.74 -19.76
CA GLY A 23 -4.52 15.75 -20.77
C GLY A 23 -5.73 16.58 -21.21
N ARG A 24 -6.89 15.92 -21.49
CA ARG A 24 -8.15 16.62 -21.83
C ARG A 24 -8.70 17.47 -20.68
N ASN A 25 -8.30 17.17 -19.44
CA ASN A 25 -8.75 17.89 -18.26
C ASN A 25 -7.72 18.90 -17.73
N GLY A 26 -6.73 19.29 -18.54
CA GLY A 26 -5.82 20.38 -18.27
C GLY A 26 -4.59 20.03 -17.43
N PHE A 27 -4.30 18.73 -17.21
CA PHE A 27 -3.04 18.29 -16.65
C PHE A 27 -1.96 18.17 -17.73
N SER A 28 -0.72 18.41 -17.35
CA SER A 28 0.45 18.16 -18.21
C SER A 28 1.06 16.81 -17.86
N VAL A 29 0.77 15.77 -18.67
CA VAL A 29 1.34 14.44 -18.49
C VAL A 29 2.80 14.44 -18.91
N LEU A 30 3.72 14.24 -17.97
CA LEU A 30 5.16 14.25 -18.20
C LEU A 30 5.67 12.94 -18.81
N GLY A 31 4.96 11.84 -18.58
CA GLY A 31 5.31 10.51 -19.06
C GLY A 31 4.57 9.42 -18.33
N GLY A 32 4.90 8.17 -18.68
CA GLY A 32 4.42 6.96 -18.03
C GLY A 32 5.58 6.06 -17.65
N ALA A 33 5.48 5.37 -16.52
CA ALA A 33 6.40 4.32 -16.07
C ALA A 33 5.66 2.99 -15.95
N GLU A 34 6.33 1.88 -16.24
CA GLU A 34 5.74 0.55 -16.16
C GLU A 34 6.08 -0.20 -14.86
N ASP A 35 7.03 0.31 -14.10
CA ASP A 35 7.42 -0.22 -12.79
C ASP A 35 7.92 0.87 -11.84
N GLY A 36 8.21 0.46 -10.59
CA GLY A 36 8.65 1.38 -9.55
C GLY A 36 10.05 1.97 -9.79
N GLU A 37 10.96 1.24 -10.43
CA GLU A 37 12.34 1.72 -10.69
C GLU A 37 12.35 2.80 -11.76
N GLU A 38 11.63 2.58 -12.86
CA GLU A 38 11.43 3.58 -13.91
C GLU A 38 10.73 4.83 -13.36
N ALA A 39 9.71 4.64 -12.51
CA ALA A 39 9.00 5.74 -11.86
C ALA A 39 9.93 6.65 -11.03
N ILE A 40 10.83 6.05 -10.23
CA ILE A 40 11.81 6.79 -9.42
C ILE A 40 12.76 7.58 -10.31
N GLU A 41 13.25 6.97 -11.39
CA GLU A 41 14.17 7.63 -12.32
C GLU A 41 13.50 8.80 -13.06
N LEU A 42 12.28 8.59 -13.56
CA LEU A 42 11.49 9.63 -14.22
C LEU A 42 11.14 10.77 -13.25
N ALA A 43 10.73 10.47 -12.03
CA ALA A 43 10.43 11.49 -11.02
C ALA A 43 11.65 12.36 -10.69
N ARG A 44 12.86 11.78 -10.66
CA ARG A 44 14.11 12.52 -10.46
C ARG A 44 14.45 13.42 -11.63
N ARG A 45 14.25 12.95 -12.85
CA ARG A 45 14.61 13.70 -14.08
C ARG A 45 13.60 14.78 -14.44
N LEU A 46 12.35 14.54 -14.20
CA LEU A 46 11.20 15.38 -14.55
C LEU A 46 10.31 15.55 -13.31
N PRO A 47 10.74 16.31 -12.28
CA PRO A 47 10.01 16.39 -11.03
C PRO A 47 8.55 16.76 -11.25
N PRO A 48 7.60 15.79 -11.06
CA PRO A 48 6.19 16.04 -11.24
C PRO A 48 5.61 16.72 -10.00
N LYS A 49 4.49 17.43 -10.15
CA LYS A 49 3.70 17.87 -8.99
C LYS A 49 2.86 16.72 -8.41
N LEU A 50 2.37 15.84 -9.29
CA LEU A 50 1.57 14.68 -8.93
C LEU A 50 2.17 13.41 -9.52
N VAL A 51 2.11 12.32 -8.76
CA VAL A 51 2.36 10.96 -9.26
C VAL A 51 1.11 10.14 -9.04
N LEU A 52 0.57 9.55 -10.10
CA LEU A 52 -0.52 8.58 -10.04
C LEU A 52 0.10 7.19 -10.08
N LEU A 53 0.02 6.44 -8.98
CA LEU A 53 0.81 5.24 -8.72
C LEU A 53 -0.06 4.00 -8.53
N ASP A 54 0.08 3.01 -9.39
CA ASP A 54 -0.44 1.67 -9.09
C ASP A 54 0.45 0.96 -8.05
N LEU A 55 -0.18 0.13 -7.23
CA LEU A 55 0.52 -0.69 -6.22
C LEU A 55 0.94 -2.05 -6.77
N SER A 56 0.18 -2.59 -7.73
CA SER A 56 0.32 -3.96 -8.22
C SER A 56 1.12 -4.00 -9.50
N MET A 57 2.43 -3.86 -9.39
CA MET A 57 3.35 -3.88 -10.53
C MET A 57 4.43 -4.96 -10.34
N PRO A 58 5.00 -5.52 -11.42
CA PRO A 58 6.13 -6.44 -11.33
C PRO A 58 7.39 -5.72 -10.81
N GLY A 59 8.32 -6.48 -10.25
CA GLY A 59 9.58 -5.93 -9.72
C GLY A 59 9.38 -5.15 -8.42
N LEU A 60 9.73 -3.88 -8.42
CA LEU A 60 9.55 -2.99 -7.27
C LEU A 60 8.08 -2.59 -7.16
N SER A 61 7.40 -3.05 -6.11
CA SER A 61 5.99 -2.74 -5.87
C SER A 61 5.75 -1.24 -5.65
N GLY A 62 4.52 -0.77 -5.94
CA GLY A 62 4.17 0.63 -5.74
C GLY A 62 4.32 1.08 -4.28
N LEU A 63 4.07 0.21 -3.30
CA LEU A 63 4.29 0.54 -1.88
C LEU A 63 5.77 0.77 -1.53
N GLU A 64 6.67 -0.01 -2.14
CA GLU A 64 8.12 0.15 -1.96
C GLU A 64 8.66 1.34 -2.75
N ALA A 65 8.09 1.62 -3.93
CA ALA A 65 8.46 2.74 -4.78
C ALA A 65 8.02 4.10 -4.19
N LEU A 66 6.86 4.17 -3.54
CA LEU A 66 6.25 5.39 -3.04
C LEU A 66 7.20 6.29 -2.23
N PRO A 67 7.82 5.82 -1.12
CA PRO A 67 8.76 6.66 -0.37
C PRO A 67 9.97 7.08 -1.20
N ARG A 68 10.47 6.21 -2.08
CA ARG A 68 11.63 6.51 -2.95
C ARG A 68 11.29 7.55 -4.03
N ILE A 69 10.07 7.53 -4.56
CA ILE A 69 9.58 8.55 -5.50
C ILE A 69 9.54 9.92 -4.80
N ARG A 70 9.05 9.99 -3.57
CA ARG A 70 9.00 11.21 -2.77
C ARG A 70 10.40 11.75 -2.46
N ASP A 71 11.35 10.86 -2.16
CA ASP A 71 12.75 11.23 -1.95
C ASP A 71 13.40 11.73 -3.27
N ALA A 72 13.04 11.13 -4.41
CA ALA A 72 13.57 11.50 -5.72
C ALA A 72 13.01 12.83 -6.25
N ALA A 73 11.78 13.19 -5.89
CA ALA A 73 11.09 14.43 -6.27
C ALA A 73 10.46 15.09 -5.03
N PRO A 74 11.24 15.77 -4.18
CA PRO A 74 10.72 16.45 -3.00
C PRO A 74 9.64 17.48 -3.35
N GLY A 75 8.48 17.36 -2.66
CA GLY A 75 7.33 18.23 -2.93
C GLY A 75 6.35 17.68 -3.97
N CYS A 76 6.59 16.49 -4.54
CA CYS A 76 5.56 15.78 -5.30
C CYS A 76 4.53 15.15 -4.37
N GLU A 77 3.27 15.16 -4.79
CA GLU A 77 2.18 14.47 -4.12
C GLU A 77 1.90 13.14 -4.82
N VAL A 78 1.98 12.04 -4.07
CA VAL A 78 1.72 10.70 -4.62
C VAL A 78 0.30 10.28 -4.31
N VAL A 79 -0.47 10.01 -5.36
CA VAL A 79 -1.83 9.45 -5.28
C VAL A 79 -1.79 8.01 -5.73
N VAL A 80 -2.20 7.12 -4.86
CA VAL A 80 -2.34 5.69 -5.18
C VAL A 80 -3.62 5.47 -5.98
N LEU A 81 -3.52 4.75 -7.09
CA LEU A 81 -4.65 4.29 -7.91
C LEU A 81 -4.54 2.79 -8.11
N THR A 82 -5.33 1.99 -7.42
CA THR A 82 -5.22 0.53 -7.40
C THR A 82 -6.51 -0.19 -7.73
N ALA A 83 -6.42 -1.40 -8.28
CA ALA A 83 -7.58 -2.25 -8.51
C ALA A 83 -8.15 -2.83 -7.20
N SER A 84 -7.34 -2.97 -6.15
CA SER A 84 -7.73 -3.58 -4.88
C SER A 84 -7.43 -2.67 -3.70
N GLY A 85 -8.48 -2.33 -2.95
CA GLY A 85 -8.39 -1.54 -1.73
C GLY A 85 -8.26 -2.42 -0.49
N THR A 86 -7.22 -3.26 -0.39
CA THR A 86 -6.97 -4.00 0.84
C THR A 86 -6.54 -3.05 1.95
N GLU A 87 -6.84 -3.43 3.19
CA GLU A 87 -6.47 -2.66 4.38
C GLU A 87 -4.96 -2.46 4.48
N GLU A 88 -4.19 -3.51 4.22
CA GLU A 88 -2.73 -3.49 4.24
C GLU A 88 -2.17 -2.47 3.24
N ASN A 89 -2.70 -2.45 2.01
CA ASN A 89 -2.29 -1.51 0.98
C ASN A 89 -2.62 -0.07 1.37
N LEU A 90 -3.81 0.16 1.95
CA LEU A 90 -4.22 1.48 2.41
C LEU A 90 -3.30 2.00 3.52
N LEU A 91 -3.08 1.19 4.56
CA LEU A 91 -2.20 1.57 5.67
C LEU A 91 -0.74 1.72 5.22
N GLY A 92 -0.28 0.83 4.33
CA GLY A 92 1.06 0.92 3.73
C GLY A 92 1.24 2.22 2.94
N ALA A 93 0.26 2.61 2.14
CA ALA A 93 0.28 3.86 1.37
C ALA A 93 0.29 5.09 2.29
N ILE A 94 -0.56 5.12 3.33
CA ILE A 94 -0.58 6.21 4.31
C ILE A 94 0.76 6.34 5.02
N ARG A 95 1.35 5.24 5.50
CA ARG A 95 2.67 5.22 6.15
C ARG A 95 3.79 5.63 5.21
N GLY A 96 3.68 5.26 3.92
CA GLY A 96 4.60 5.70 2.86
C GLY A 96 4.46 7.17 2.49
N GLY A 97 3.43 7.84 3.00
CA GLY A 97 3.17 9.27 2.79
C GLY A 97 2.40 9.57 1.51
N ALA A 98 1.50 8.67 1.08
CA ALA A 98 0.57 8.98 0.00
C ALA A 98 -0.36 10.15 0.38
N ALA A 99 -0.52 11.09 -0.53
CA ALA A 99 -1.43 12.23 -0.39
C ALA A 99 -2.89 11.85 -0.68
N GLY A 100 -3.09 10.71 -1.37
CA GLY A 100 -4.41 10.22 -1.68
C GLY A 100 -4.44 8.75 -2.06
N TYR A 101 -5.64 8.16 -1.97
CA TYR A 101 -5.87 6.75 -2.30
C TYR A 101 -7.21 6.57 -3.03
N LEU A 102 -7.16 6.01 -4.22
CA LEU A 102 -8.29 5.78 -5.13
C LEU A 102 -8.34 4.34 -5.61
N LEU A 103 -9.54 3.88 -5.92
CA LEU A 103 -9.73 2.64 -6.66
C LEU A 103 -9.79 2.92 -8.17
N LYS A 104 -9.23 2.02 -8.99
CA LYS A 104 -9.33 2.08 -10.48
C LYS A 104 -10.78 1.97 -10.98
N SER A 105 -11.71 1.52 -10.12
CA SER A 105 -13.15 1.46 -10.41
C SER A 105 -13.87 2.81 -10.24
N GLU A 106 -13.19 3.84 -9.75
CA GLU A 106 -13.80 5.18 -9.64
C GLU A 106 -14.11 5.76 -11.03
N PRO A 107 -15.23 6.50 -11.17
CA PRO A 107 -15.54 7.19 -12.42
C PRO A 107 -14.42 8.16 -12.85
N PRO A 108 -14.12 8.29 -14.15
CA PRO A 108 -13.06 9.17 -14.65
C PRO A 108 -13.13 10.60 -14.14
N GLU A 109 -14.34 11.16 -14.01
CA GLU A 109 -14.57 12.52 -13.52
C GLU A 109 -14.14 12.67 -12.05
N ARG A 110 -14.33 11.60 -11.26
CA ARG A 110 -13.89 11.57 -9.86
C ARG A 110 -12.38 11.51 -9.74
N ILE A 111 -11.70 10.74 -10.58
CA ILE A 111 -10.23 10.70 -10.61
C ILE A 111 -9.68 12.10 -10.88
N VAL A 112 -10.23 12.79 -11.88
CA VAL A 112 -9.83 14.17 -12.22
C VAL A 112 -10.08 15.15 -11.08
N ALA A 113 -11.27 15.13 -10.50
CA ALA A 113 -11.62 16.01 -9.38
C ALA A 113 -10.72 15.78 -8.16
N PHE A 114 -10.43 14.53 -7.88
CA PHE A 114 -9.58 14.10 -6.79
C PHE A 114 -8.13 14.60 -6.96
N LEU A 115 -7.54 14.41 -8.13
CA LEU A 115 -6.18 14.89 -8.42
C LEU A 115 -6.09 16.42 -8.33
N ARG A 116 -7.14 17.15 -8.72
CA ARG A 116 -7.21 18.61 -8.52
C ARG A 116 -7.23 19.01 -7.05
N GLY A 117 -7.99 18.29 -6.22
CA GLY A 117 -8.00 18.50 -4.78
C GLY A 117 -6.60 18.32 -4.18
N VAL A 118 -5.96 17.20 -4.49
CA VAL A 118 -4.58 16.91 -4.02
C VAL A 118 -3.60 17.98 -4.51
N ALA A 119 -3.67 18.42 -5.76
CA ALA A 119 -2.82 19.48 -6.30
C ALA A 119 -3.00 20.83 -5.54
N ASN A 120 -4.16 21.06 -4.94
CA ASN A 120 -4.47 22.21 -4.11
C ASN A 120 -4.14 22.00 -2.61
N GLY A 121 -3.56 20.87 -2.23
CA GLY A 121 -3.20 20.56 -0.85
C GLY A 121 -4.34 19.93 -0.01
N GLU A 122 -5.40 19.46 -0.65
CA GLU A 122 -6.47 18.72 0.03
C GLU A 122 -6.05 17.27 0.21
N ALA A 123 -6.09 16.76 1.43
CA ALA A 123 -5.95 15.31 1.66
C ALA A 123 -7.19 14.61 1.11
N ALA A 124 -6.99 13.64 0.22
CA ALA A 124 -8.10 13.04 -0.48
C ALA A 124 -8.15 11.51 -0.31
N LEU A 125 -9.29 11.02 0.20
CA LEU A 125 -9.64 9.60 0.22
C LEU A 125 -10.98 9.43 -0.50
N SER A 126 -11.14 8.38 -1.29
CA SER A 126 -12.46 8.06 -1.83
C SER A 126 -13.43 7.77 -0.68
N GLY A 127 -14.71 8.03 -0.86
CA GLY A 127 -15.70 7.85 0.21
C GLY A 127 -15.73 6.42 0.76
N GLU A 128 -15.48 5.42 -0.08
CA GLU A 128 -15.37 4.02 0.33
C GLU A 128 -14.13 3.78 1.20
N ILE A 129 -12.99 4.32 0.81
CA ILE A 129 -11.73 4.22 1.56
C ILE A 129 -11.83 4.96 2.90
N ALA A 130 -12.41 6.17 2.89
CA ALA A 130 -12.65 6.92 4.12
C ALA A 130 -13.57 6.17 5.10
N ARG A 131 -14.62 5.51 4.60
CA ARG A 131 -15.50 4.66 5.43
C ARG A 131 -14.74 3.50 6.05
N ARG A 132 -13.94 2.77 5.27
CA ARG A 132 -13.11 1.66 5.76
C ARG A 132 -12.13 2.12 6.84
N LEU A 133 -11.47 3.26 6.63
CA LEU A 133 -10.55 3.84 7.60
C LEU A 133 -11.28 4.22 8.91
N LEU A 134 -12.49 4.81 8.81
CA LEU A 134 -13.31 5.14 9.98
C LEU A 134 -13.79 3.89 10.72
N GLU A 135 -14.12 2.82 10.00
CA GLU A 135 -14.47 1.53 10.61
C GLU A 135 -13.30 0.96 11.40
N GLN A 136 -12.07 1.05 10.88
CA GLN A 136 -10.87 0.64 11.59
C GLN A 136 -10.59 1.48 12.83
N VAL A 137 -10.68 2.80 12.72
CA VAL A 137 -10.50 3.70 13.87
C VAL A 137 -11.56 3.43 14.93
N ARG A 138 -12.82 3.13 14.52
CA ARG A 138 -13.91 2.77 15.44
C ARG A 138 -13.75 1.40 16.05
N ALA A 139 -13.21 0.43 15.30
CA ALA A 139 -12.87 -0.90 15.82
C ALA A 139 -11.71 -0.85 16.84
N GLY A 140 -11.18 0.34 17.10
CA GLY A 140 -10.09 0.60 18.02
C GLY A 140 -8.81 0.00 17.47
N GLY A 141 -8.02 0.77 16.74
CA GLY A 141 -6.74 0.29 16.23
C GLY A 141 -5.96 -0.46 17.30
N GLY A 142 -5.99 -1.79 17.23
CA GLY A 142 -5.14 -2.65 18.05
C GLY A 142 -5.78 -3.40 19.22
N ARG A 143 -7.14 -3.53 19.35
CA ARG A 143 -7.70 -4.21 20.53
C ARG A 143 -8.50 -5.52 20.32
N GLU A 144 -8.65 -6.02 19.10
CA GLU A 144 -9.28 -7.33 18.85
C GLU A 144 -8.45 -8.31 18.01
N SER A 145 -7.16 -8.08 17.83
CA SER A 145 -6.30 -9.08 17.16
C SER A 145 -6.11 -10.35 18.01
N GLY A 146 -6.56 -10.36 19.26
CA GLY A 146 -6.27 -11.48 20.16
C GLY A 146 -4.76 -11.66 20.43
N VAL A 147 -3.95 -10.67 20.03
CA VAL A 147 -2.50 -10.62 20.26
C VAL A 147 -2.24 -9.53 21.28
N PRO A 148 -1.61 -9.83 22.41
CA PRO A 148 -1.25 -8.86 23.44
C PRO A 148 -0.33 -7.77 22.92
N ASP A 149 -0.50 -6.55 23.45
CA ASP A 149 0.23 -5.34 22.98
C ASP A 149 1.75 -5.55 22.92
N ALA A 150 2.34 -6.25 23.89
CA ALA A 150 3.78 -6.55 23.92
C ALA A 150 4.28 -7.37 22.71
N ILE A 151 3.44 -8.24 22.16
CA ILE A 151 3.76 -9.01 20.94
C ILE A 151 3.42 -8.19 19.70
N ALA A 152 2.31 -7.46 19.71
CA ALA A 152 1.87 -6.64 18.61
C ALA A 152 2.85 -5.47 18.31
N GLU A 153 3.49 -4.89 19.35
CA GLU A 153 4.50 -3.84 19.20
C GLU A 153 5.81 -4.35 18.58
N ALA A 154 6.16 -5.62 18.80
CA ALA A 154 7.37 -6.22 18.26
C ALA A 154 7.26 -6.65 16.80
N LEU A 155 6.03 -6.89 16.32
CA LEU A 155 5.74 -7.46 15.01
C LEU A 155 5.15 -6.42 14.05
N SER A 156 5.39 -6.60 12.75
CA SER A 156 4.63 -5.86 11.73
C SER A 156 3.19 -6.41 11.66
N ALA A 157 2.24 -5.63 11.12
CA ALA A 157 0.86 -6.08 10.92
C ALA A 157 0.79 -7.43 10.19
N ARG A 158 1.64 -7.63 9.17
CA ARG A 158 1.69 -8.87 8.39
C ARG A 158 2.24 -10.06 9.17
N GLU A 159 3.21 -9.83 10.06
CA GLU A 159 3.74 -10.87 10.95
C GLU A 159 2.72 -11.25 12.02
N VAL A 160 1.91 -10.31 12.49
CA VAL A 160 0.77 -10.56 13.39
C VAL A 160 -0.28 -11.44 12.70
N GLU A 161 -0.68 -11.12 11.46
CA GLU A 161 -1.61 -11.94 10.68
C GLU A 161 -1.09 -13.36 10.48
N VAL A 162 0.19 -13.51 10.11
CA VAL A 162 0.82 -14.81 9.95
C VAL A 162 0.84 -15.57 11.29
N LEU A 163 1.12 -14.90 12.40
CA LEU A 163 1.11 -15.52 13.74
C LEU A 163 -0.27 -16.02 14.13
N LEU A 164 -1.32 -15.24 13.86
CA LEU A 164 -2.72 -15.64 14.11
C LEU A 164 -3.15 -16.85 13.26
N LEU A 165 -2.79 -16.86 11.97
CA LEU A 165 -3.10 -17.99 11.10
C LEU A 165 -2.30 -19.26 11.47
N LEU A 166 -1.11 -19.12 12.06
CA LEU A 166 -0.38 -20.23 12.66
C LEU A 166 -1.08 -20.73 13.94
N ASP A 167 -1.69 -19.84 14.72
CA ASP A 167 -2.49 -20.18 15.90
C ASP A 167 -3.78 -20.94 15.53
N GLU A 168 -4.35 -20.64 14.36
CA GLU A 168 -5.43 -21.41 13.73
C GLU A 168 -4.96 -22.78 13.16
N HIS A 169 -3.70 -23.16 13.39
CA HIS A 169 -3.07 -24.39 12.90
C HIS A 169 -2.99 -24.53 11.37
N LEU A 170 -3.01 -23.43 10.63
CA LEU A 170 -2.89 -23.44 9.17
C LEU A 170 -1.46 -23.73 8.71
N GLY A 171 -1.35 -24.55 7.65
CA GLY A 171 -0.09 -24.83 6.97
C GLY A 171 0.37 -23.64 6.10
N THR A 172 1.66 -23.64 5.73
CA THR A 172 2.25 -22.56 4.90
C THR A 172 1.50 -22.34 3.59
N ASP A 173 1.04 -23.42 2.94
CA ASP A 173 0.25 -23.37 1.70
C ASP A 173 -1.14 -22.73 1.91
N GLN A 174 -1.79 -23.05 3.03
CA GLN A 174 -3.08 -22.49 3.39
C GLN A 174 -2.98 -21.00 3.74
N ILE A 175 -1.94 -20.64 4.50
CA ILE A 175 -1.63 -19.24 4.81
C ILE A 175 -1.34 -18.46 3.52
N ALA A 176 -0.55 -19.03 2.61
CA ALA A 176 -0.23 -18.40 1.33
C ALA A 176 -1.49 -18.10 0.51
N LYS A 177 -2.42 -19.08 0.43
CA LYS A 177 -3.73 -18.91 -0.24
C LYS A 177 -4.60 -17.85 0.45
N ARG A 178 -4.69 -17.91 1.78
CA ARG A 178 -5.54 -16.98 2.56
C ARG A 178 -5.06 -15.54 2.48
N LEU A 179 -3.74 -15.34 2.41
CA LEU A 179 -3.12 -14.03 2.37
C LEU A 179 -2.77 -13.55 0.94
N PHE A 180 -3.09 -14.35 -0.08
CA PHE A 180 -2.80 -14.07 -1.50
C PHE A 180 -1.33 -13.76 -1.78
N ILE A 181 -0.41 -14.52 -1.15
CA ILE A 181 1.05 -14.40 -1.31
C ILE A 181 1.69 -15.75 -1.60
N SER A 182 2.97 -15.75 -2.01
CA SER A 182 3.70 -17.01 -2.23
C SER A 182 4.03 -17.72 -0.91
N GLU A 183 4.16 -19.05 -0.94
CA GLU A 183 4.66 -19.81 0.23
C GLU A 183 6.04 -19.34 0.67
N HIS A 184 6.89 -18.91 -0.28
CA HIS A 184 8.19 -18.34 0.02
C HIS A 184 8.07 -17.08 0.88
N THR A 185 7.13 -16.21 0.53
CA THR A 185 6.83 -14.98 1.28
C THR A 185 6.33 -15.32 2.70
N VAL A 186 5.44 -16.31 2.84
CA VAL A 186 5.00 -16.78 4.16
C VAL A 186 6.19 -17.27 5.00
N ARG A 187 7.09 -18.09 4.42
CA ARG A 187 8.30 -18.56 5.12
C ARG A 187 9.20 -17.40 5.57
N SER A 188 9.32 -16.36 4.74
CA SER A 188 10.07 -15.15 5.08
C SER A 188 9.45 -14.40 6.26
N HIS A 189 8.13 -14.23 6.28
CA HIS A 189 7.43 -13.63 7.43
C HIS A 189 7.58 -14.47 8.68
N VAL A 190 7.43 -15.81 8.59
CA VAL A 190 7.66 -16.71 9.72
C VAL A 190 9.08 -16.57 10.27
N LYS A 191 10.09 -16.56 9.41
CA LYS A 191 11.50 -16.38 9.84
C LYS A 191 11.70 -15.03 10.54
N SER A 192 11.10 -13.98 10.04
CA SER A 192 11.21 -12.64 10.62
C SER A 192 10.51 -12.54 11.98
N LEU A 193 9.28 -13.05 12.10
CA LEU A 193 8.54 -13.04 13.38
C LEU A 193 9.24 -13.87 14.46
N LEU A 194 9.80 -15.06 14.12
CA LEU A 194 10.55 -15.87 15.07
C LEU A 194 11.76 -15.11 15.63
N ARG A 195 12.50 -14.44 14.76
CA ARG A 195 13.64 -13.60 15.15
C ARG A 195 13.21 -12.44 16.06
N LYS A 196 12.09 -11.76 15.75
CA LYS A 196 11.61 -10.61 16.52
C LYS A 196 11.04 -10.99 17.87
N LEU A 197 10.47 -12.19 17.99
CA LEU A 197 9.99 -12.74 19.25
C LEU A 197 11.09 -13.46 20.06
N ASP A 198 12.31 -13.53 19.53
CA ASP A 198 13.47 -14.22 20.12
C ASP A 198 13.16 -15.71 20.44
N VAL A 199 12.53 -16.39 19.46
CA VAL A 199 12.17 -17.81 19.53
C VAL A 199 12.69 -18.59 18.33
N SER A 200 12.89 -19.90 18.48
CA SER A 200 13.52 -20.73 17.45
C SER A 200 12.54 -21.57 16.63
N SER A 201 11.29 -21.66 17.06
CA SER A 201 10.28 -22.49 16.38
C SER A 201 8.89 -21.86 16.40
N ARG A 202 8.04 -22.30 15.42
CA ARG A 202 6.63 -21.90 15.37
C ARG A 202 5.90 -22.26 16.66
N ARG A 203 6.22 -23.42 17.26
CA ARG A 203 5.63 -23.86 18.52
C ARG A 203 5.94 -22.88 19.64
N GLU A 204 7.20 -22.47 19.78
CA GLU A 204 7.61 -21.50 20.79
C GLU A 204 6.94 -20.13 20.59
N ALA A 205 6.74 -19.69 19.33
CA ALA A 205 6.00 -18.47 19.03
C ALA A 205 4.54 -18.55 19.49
N LEU A 206 3.86 -19.70 19.28
CA LEU A 206 2.51 -19.92 19.76
C LEU A 206 2.42 -20.05 21.28
N GLU A 207 3.41 -20.67 21.92
CA GLU A 207 3.52 -20.71 23.37
C GLU A 207 3.75 -19.31 23.99
N ALA A 208 4.54 -18.46 23.31
CA ALA A 208 4.71 -17.06 23.69
C ALA A 208 3.41 -16.25 23.57
N LEU A 209 2.66 -16.47 22.49
CA LEU A 209 1.34 -15.87 22.29
C LEU A 209 0.34 -16.33 23.37
N ALA A 210 0.30 -17.61 23.66
CA ALA A 210 -0.59 -18.18 24.68
C ALA A 210 -0.26 -17.63 26.09
N ARG A 211 1.02 -17.54 26.45
CA ARG A 211 1.47 -16.96 27.72
C ARG A 211 1.13 -15.49 27.87
N ALA A 212 1.15 -14.75 26.78
CA ALA A 212 0.86 -13.32 26.83
C ALA A 212 -0.66 -13.03 26.86
N ARG A 213 -1.50 -14.01 26.50
CA ARG A 213 -2.99 -13.93 26.58
C ARG A 213 -3.52 -14.28 27.98
N GLY A 214 -2.79 -15.04 28.77
CA GLY A 214 -3.20 -15.53 30.10
C GLY A 214 -2.66 -14.74 31.23
#